data_097f98450e896a8f6ddde8ad2b8d0746
#
_entry.id   097f98450e896a8f6ddde8ad2b8d0746
#
_cell.length_a   1.000
_cell.length_b   1.000
_cell.length_c   1.000
_cell.angle_alpha   90.00
_cell.angle_beta   90.00
_cell.angle_gamma   90.00
#
_symmetry.space_group_name_H-M   'P 1'
#
loop_
_entity.id
_entity.type
_entity.pdbx_description
1 polymer ?
#
loop_
_entity_poly.entity_id
_entity_poly.type
_entity_poly.pdbx_seq_one_letter_code
_entity_poly.pdbx_strand_id
1 'polypeptide(L)'
;PCTVPTGINTTNILLDRATFNWNAVALAHHYEIRWRLSGSSTWNIITNVNGTNRTKTGMSPSTTYEWEIRSICTSSGSSFSDWSATQNVTTLTPCSTPVNPTSTNVLLASATLNWDSTPGALSYRLRYRKSGTPWEFDTLYTNSVNLTGLQSGSLYEWQVKSMCNANGLNSSVWTSTQTFH
;
A
#
# COMPACT_ATOMS: atom_id res chain seq x y z
N PRO A 1 -27.73 -3.11 -28.84
CA PRO A 1 -26.76 -4.15 -28.55
C PRO A 1 -25.98 -3.79 -27.28
N CYS A 2 -25.58 -4.80 -26.53
CA CYS A 2 -24.74 -4.69 -25.36
C CYS A 2 -23.31 -4.31 -25.79
N THR A 3 -22.75 -3.24 -25.23
CA THR A 3 -21.42 -2.76 -25.63
C THR A 3 -20.38 -3.01 -24.52
N VAL A 4 -19.14 -3.19 -24.93
CA VAL A 4 -18.02 -3.37 -24.01
C VAL A 4 -17.82 -2.10 -23.17
N PRO A 5 -17.66 -2.20 -21.83
CA PRO A 5 -17.32 -1.05 -20.99
C PRO A 5 -16.03 -0.34 -21.45
N THR A 6 -15.99 0.97 -21.30
CA THR A 6 -14.86 1.84 -21.64
C THR A 6 -14.33 2.54 -20.38
N GLY A 7 -13.26 3.34 -20.49
CA GLY A 7 -12.69 4.08 -19.34
C GLY A 7 -12.14 3.17 -18.26
N ILE A 8 -11.69 1.98 -18.64
CA ILE A 8 -11.23 0.93 -17.74
C ILE A 8 -9.89 1.35 -17.10
N ASN A 9 -9.84 1.34 -15.77
CA ASN A 9 -8.63 1.64 -15.02
C ASN A 9 -8.63 0.96 -13.64
N THR A 10 -7.50 0.98 -12.97
CA THR A 10 -7.33 0.41 -11.62
C THR A 10 -6.82 1.46 -10.65
N THR A 11 -7.45 1.57 -9.49
CA THR A 11 -7.10 2.50 -8.40
C THR A 11 -7.01 1.77 -7.07
N ASN A 12 -6.63 2.49 -6.00
CA ASN A 12 -6.54 1.95 -4.63
C ASN A 12 -5.74 0.64 -4.56
N ILE A 13 -4.62 0.59 -5.30
CA ILE A 13 -3.74 -0.56 -5.32
C ILE A 13 -2.99 -0.61 -3.99
N LEU A 14 -3.20 -1.69 -3.23
CA LEU A 14 -2.57 -1.94 -1.94
C LEU A 14 -1.83 -3.29 -1.96
N LEU A 15 -1.45 -3.79 -0.79
CA LEU A 15 -0.76 -5.07 -0.66
C LEU A 15 -1.66 -6.27 -1.01
N ASP A 16 -2.96 -6.15 -0.70
CA ASP A 16 -3.92 -7.24 -0.70
C ASP A 16 -5.16 -6.97 -1.56
N ARG A 17 -5.23 -5.83 -2.25
CA ARG A 17 -6.41 -5.40 -2.99
C ARG A 17 -6.13 -4.38 -4.08
N ALA A 18 -7.08 -4.26 -4.99
CA ALA A 18 -7.16 -3.19 -5.98
C ALA A 18 -8.63 -2.90 -6.33
N THR A 19 -8.94 -1.68 -6.77
CA THR A 19 -10.28 -1.30 -7.21
C THR A 19 -10.28 -1.18 -8.74
N PHE A 20 -11.08 -2.00 -9.40
CA PHE A 20 -11.34 -1.97 -10.83
C PHE A 20 -12.44 -0.95 -11.12
N ASN A 21 -12.26 -0.09 -12.10
CA ASN A 21 -13.20 0.97 -12.45
C ASN A 21 -13.47 0.96 -13.96
N TRP A 22 -14.67 1.42 -14.35
CA TRP A 22 -15.09 1.55 -15.75
C TRP A 22 -16.20 2.58 -15.90
N ASN A 23 -16.44 3.02 -17.12
CA ASN A 23 -17.57 3.89 -17.41
C ASN A 23 -18.88 3.08 -17.52
N ALA A 24 -19.98 3.67 -17.07
CA ALA A 24 -21.30 3.06 -17.18
C ALA A 24 -21.67 2.79 -18.66
N VAL A 25 -22.25 1.63 -18.93
CA VAL A 25 -22.86 1.29 -20.21
C VAL A 25 -24.38 1.48 -20.10
N ALA A 26 -24.97 2.29 -21.00
CA ALA A 26 -26.34 2.78 -20.87
C ALA A 26 -27.42 1.69 -20.75
N LEU A 27 -27.21 0.52 -21.33
CA LEU A 27 -28.16 -0.60 -21.31
C LEU A 27 -27.70 -1.76 -20.41
N ALA A 28 -26.62 -1.59 -19.66
CA ALA A 28 -26.15 -2.64 -18.78
C ALA A 28 -27.09 -2.79 -17.59
N HIS A 29 -27.54 -4.02 -17.35
CA HIS A 29 -28.26 -4.40 -16.14
C HIS A 29 -27.28 -4.63 -14.99
N HIS A 30 -26.14 -5.27 -15.27
CA HIS A 30 -25.01 -5.49 -14.36
C HIS A 30 -23.75 -5.80 -15.19
N TYR A 31 -22.66 -6.08 -14.49
CA TYR A 31 -21.37 -6.42 -15.09
C TYR A 31 -20.86 -7.75 -14.57
N GLU A 32 -19.97 -8.36 -15.35
CA GLU A 32 -19.13 -9.46 -14.92
C GLU A 32 -17.66 -9.10 -15.08
N ILE A 33 -16.85 -9.46 -14.08
CA ILE A 33 -15.40 -9.27 -14.11
C ILE A 33 -14.76 -10.64 -14.07
N ARG A 34 -13.79 -10.90 -14.93
CA ARG A 34 -12.91 -12.04 -14.77
C ARG A 34 -11.50 -11.59 -14.43
N TRP A 35 -10.83 -12.37 -13.62
CA TRP A 35 -9.48 -12.06 -13.16
C TRP A 35 -8.67 -13.34 -12.98
N ARG A 36 -7.33 -13.23 -13.09
CA ARG A 36 -6.39 -14.33 -12.86
C ARG A 36 -5.02 -13.79 -12.45
N LEU A 37 -4.16 -14.68 -11.96
CA LEU A 37 -2.72 -14.42 -11.88
C LEU A 37 -2.20 -14.26 -13.31
N SER A 38 -1.31 -13.29 -13.55
CA SER A 38 -0.71 -13.10 -14.86
C SER A 38 0.03 -14.36 -15.29
N GLY A 39 -0.24 -14.79 -16.53
CA GLY A 39 0.28 -16.04 -17.09
C GLY A 39 -0.49 -17.31 -16.70
N SER A 40 -1.49 -17.24 -15.82
CA SER A 40 -2.36 -18.39 -15.53
C SER A 40 -3.34 -18.64 -16.69
N SER A 41 -3.66 -19.90 -16.95
CA SER A 41 -4.70 -20.28 -17.92
C SER A 41 -6.13 -20.16 -17.35
N THR A 42 -6.29 -20.15 -16.03
CA THR A 42 -7.60 -20.22 -15.37
C THR A 42 -8.11 -18.85 -14.96
N TRP A 43 -9.28 -18.47 -15.44
CA TRP A 43 -10.00 -17.26 -15.04
C TRP A 43 -10.96 -17.54 -13.89
N ASN A 44 -10.95 -16.66 -12.89
CA ASN A 44 -11.99 -16.56 -11.87
C ASN A 44 -13.00 -15.49 -12.30
N ILE A 45 -14.28 -15.67 -12.00
CA ILE A 45 -15.35 -14.75 -12.42
C ILE A 45 -16.06 -14.17 -11.19
N ILE A 46 -16.31 -12.88 -11.20
CA ILE A 46 -17.18 -12.15 -10.26
C ILE A 46 -18.43 -11.77 -11.06
N THR A 47 -19.57 -12.29 -10.67
CA THR A 47 -20.86 -12.06 -11.32
C THR A 47 -21.68 -11.01 -10.57
N ASN A 48 -22.74 -10.50 -11.23
CA ASN A 48 -23.72 -9.57 -10.62
C ASN A 48 -23.08 -8.31 -10.01
N VAL A 49 -22.09 -7.75 -10.69
CA VAL A 49 -21.45 -6.51 -10.23
C VAL A 49 -22.31 -5.32 -10.63
N ASN A 50 -22.78 -4.56 -9.65
CA ASN A 50 -23.54 -3.33 -9.84
C ASN A 50 -22.65 -2.11 -9.67
N GLY A 51 -23.01 -0.99 -10.34
CA GLY A 51 -22.23 0.25 -10.31
C GLY A 51 -21.06 0.22 -11.30
N THR A 52 -20.09 1.10 -11.11
CA THR A 52 -18.98 1.34 -12.05
C THR A 52 -17.60 1.10 -11.42
N ASN A 53 -17.58 0.38 -10.32
CA ASN A 53 -16.33 -0.06 -9.69
C ASN A 53 -16.52 -1.34 -8.87
N ARG A 54 -15.42 -2.05 -8.65
CA ARG A 54 -15.36 -3.22 -7.78
C ARG A 54 -13.99 -3.34 -7.14
N THR A 55 -13.95 -3.38 -5.82
CA THR A 55 -12.72 -3.72 -5.10
C THR A 55 -12.57 -5.25 -5.02
N LYS A 56 -11.45 -5.75 -5.56
CA LYS A 56 -11.00 -7.12 -5.39
C LYS A 56 -10.04 -7.18 -4.21
N THR A 57 -10.40 -7.97 -3.20
CA THR A 57 -9.58 -8.24 -2.00
C THR A 57 -8.98 -9.64 -2.04
N GLY A 58 -8.09 -9.97 -1.09
CA GLY A 58 -7.44 -11.28 -1.00
C GLY A 58 -6.44 -11.52 -2.13
N MET A 59 -5.81 -10.45 -2.62
CA MET A 59 -4.69 -10.52 -3.55
C MET A 59 -3.38 -10.72 -2.76
N SER A 60 -2.40 -11.38 -3.38
CA SER A 60 -1.06 -11.52 -2.79
C SER A 60 -0.22 -10.27 -3.06
N PRO A 61 0.66 -9.86 -2.12
CA PRO A 61 1.57 -8.74 -2.35
C PRO A 61 2.56 -9.01 -3.49
N SER A 62 3.11 -7.96 -4.10
CA SER A 62 4.11 -8.02 -5.18
C SER A 62 3.70 -8.92 -6.35
N THR A 63 2.40 -9.02 -6.62
CA THR A 63 1.86 -10.00 -7.56
C THR A 63 1.08 -9.31 -8.66
N THR A 64 1.35 -9.68 -9.91
CA THR A 64 0.64 -9.17 -11.08
C THR A 64 -0.57 -10.03 -11.39
N TYR A 65 -1.70 -9.36 -11.56
CA TYR A 65 -2.98 -9.94 -11.96
C TYR A 65 -3.43 -9.35 -13.29
N GLU A 66 -4.16 -10.14 -14.04
CA GLU A 66 -4.89 -9.73 -15.25
C GLU A 66 -6.37 -9.71 -14.95
N TRP A 67 -7.08 -8.74 -15.51
CA TRP A 67 -8.53 -8.67 -15.38
C TRP A 67 -9.19 -8.09 -16.62
N GLU A 68 -10.44 -8.47 -16.85
CA GLU A 68 -11.29 -8.03 -17.94
C GLU A 68 -12.73 -7.87 -17.44
N ILE A 69 -13.51 -7.08 -18.12
CA ILE A 69 -14.90 -6.80 -17.78
C ILE A 69 -15.79 -6.90 -18.99
N ARG A 70 -17.04 -7.33 -18.79
CA ARG A 70 -18.12 -7.24 -19.79
C ARG A 70 -19.41 -6.73 -19.18
N SER A 71 -20.27 -6.14 -20.00
CA SER A 71 -21.62 -5.73 -19.62
C SER A 71 -22.61 -6.85 -19.89
N ILE A 72 -23.61 -6.99 -19.00
CA ILE A 72 -24.75 -7.88 -19.13
C ILE A 72 -25.99 -7.00 -19.25
N CYS A 73 -26.73 -7.10 -20.35
CA CYS A 73 -27.83 -6.19 -20.68
C CYS A 73 -29.22 -6.74 -20.39
N THR A 74 -29.32 -7.97 -19.91
CA THR A 74 -30.58 -8.58 -19.47
C THR A 74 -30.41 -9.15 -18.06
N SER A 75 -31.49 -9.20 -17.29
CA SER A 75 -31.49 -9.80 -15.95
C SER A 75 -31.19 -11.31 -15.99
N SER A 76 -31.53 -11.98 -17.10
CA SER A 76 -31.26 -13.41 -17.30
C SER A 76 -29.83 -13.73 -17.73
N GLY A 77 -29.00 -12.69 -18.05
CA GLY A 77 -27.64 -12.90 -18.57
C GLY A 77 -27.60 -13.35 -20.05
N SER A 78 -28.73 -13.39 -20.74
CA SER A 78 -28.80 -13.89 -22.14
C SER A 78 -28.26 -12.93 -23.20
N SER A 79 -28.04 -11.64 -22.84
CA SER A 79 -27.45 -10.62 -23.72
C SER A 79 -26.26 -9.98 -23.00
N PHE A 80 -25.08 -10.12 -23.55
CA PHE A 80 -23.81 -9.61 -23.01
C PHE A 80 -22.90 -9.09 -24.11
N SER A 81 -21.92 -8.28 -23.72
CA SER A 81 -20.85 -7.83 -24.62
C SER A 81 -19.71 -8.85 -24.66
N ASP A 82 -18.80 -8.67 -25.61
CA ASP A 82 -17.47 -9.27 -25.50
C ASP A 82 -16.74 -8.79 -24.23
N TRP A 83 -15.71 -9.51 -23.84
CA TRP A 83 -14.79 -9.06 -22.79
C TRP A 83 -13.96 -7.86 -23.27
N SER A 84 -13.63 -6.98 -22.37
CA SER A 84 -12.71 -5.88 -22.65
C SER A 84 -11.30 -6.39 -23.00
N ALA A 85 -10.45 -5.48 -23.47
CA ALA A 85 -9.02 -5.74 -23.50
C ALA A 85 -8.50 -6.02 -22.08
N THR A 86 -7.55 -6.94 -21.98
CA THR A 86 -6.92 -7.33 -20.71
C THR A 86 -6.22 -6.14 -20.07
N GLN A 87 -6.49 -5.91 -18.80
CA GLN A 87 -5.82 -4.94 -17.94
C GLN A 87 -4.88 -5.67 -16.99
N ASN A 88 -3.73 -5.07 -16.70
CA ASN A 88 -2.79 -5.57 -15.71
C ASN A 88 -2.80 -4.69 -14.46
N VAL A 89 -2.66 -5.32 -13.30
CA VAL A 89 -2.46 -4.64 -12.03
C VAL A 89 -1.44 -5.43 -11.19
N THR A 90 -0.46 -4.72 -10.64
CA THR A 90 0.51 -5.31 -9.71
C THR A 90 0.27 -4.71 -8.32
N THR A 91 0.04 -5.58 -7.34
CA THR A 91 -0.10 -5.17 -5.93
C THR A 91 1.21 -4.62 -5.38
N LEU A 92 1.13 -3.80 -4.34
CA LEU A 92 2.31 -3.20 -3.73
C LEU A 92 3.24 -4.27 -3.13
N THR A 93 4.53 -3.94 -3.11
CA THR A 93 5.54 -4.70 -2.38
C THR A 93 5.50 -4.30 -0.90
N PRO A 94 5.58 -5.27 0.05
CA PRO A 94 5.65 -4.95 1.47
C PRO A 94 6.84 -4.04 1.79
N CYS A 95 6.60 -3.05 2.63
CA CYS A 95 7.61 -2.12 3.09
C CYS A 95 8.51 -2.78 4.14
N SER A 96 9.80 -2.86 3.88
CA SER A 96 10.76 -3.47 4.81
C SER A 96 11.07 -2.56 5.99
N THR A 97 11.26 -3.15 7.17
CA THR A 97 11.68 -2.44 8.39
C THR A 97 13.14 -1.97 8.23
N PRO A 98 13.48 -0.74 8.65
CA PRO A 98 14.87 -0.29 8.69
C PRO A 98 15.74 -1.23 9.52
N VAL A 99 16.96 -1.45 9.05
CA VAL A 99 17.95 -2.30 9.76
C VAL A 99 19.07 -1.45 10.33
N ASN A 100 19.85 -2.04 11.26
CA ASN A 100 20.98 -1.42 11.93
C ASN A 100 20.66 -0.05 12.59
N PRO A 101 19.54 0.08 13.36
CA PRO A 101 19.26 1.30 14.09
C PRO A 101 20.33 1.52 15.19
N THR A 102 21.00 2.67 15.17
CA THR A 102 22.08 3.01 16.09
C THR A 102 21.96 4.46 16.59
N SER A 103 22.44 4.71 17.80
CA SER A 103 22.63 6.06 18.36
C SER A 103 24.12 6.37 18.42
N THR A 104 24.53 7.50 17.87
CA THR A 104 25.91 7.99 17.83
C THR A 104 25.96 9.43 18.33
N ASN A 105 27.18 9.96 18.55
CA ASN A 105 27.38 11.35 18.99
C ASN A 105 26.44 11.72 20.16
N VAL A 106 26.31 10.81 21.13
CA VAL A 106 25.49 11.05 22.30
C VAL A 106 26.25 12.03 23.21
N LEU A 107 25.70 13.23 23.34
CA LEU A 107 26.26 14.37 24.11
C LEU A 107 25.25 14.78 25.19
N LEU A 108 25.62 15.78 26.00
CA LEU A 108 24.78 16.23 27.11
C LEU A 108 23.34 16.61 26.75
N ALA A 109 23.13 17.15 25.54
CA ALA A 109 21.83 17.63 25.13
C ALA A 109 21.48 17.25 23.67
N SER A 110 22.20 16.30 23.07
CA SER A 110 21.95 15.85 21.71
C SER A 110 22.37 14.41 21.49
N ALA A 111 21.79 13.76 20.44
CA ALA A 111 22.19 12.46 19.95
C ALA A 111 21.87 12.36 18.46
N THR A 112 22.71 11.65 17.71
CA THR A 112 22.42 11.33 16.31
C THR A 112 21.86 9.92 16.22
N LEU A 113 20.67 9.79 15.67
CA LEU A 113 20.02 8.50 15.39
C LEU A 113 20.25 8.15 13.93
N ASN A 114 20.65 6.92 13.66
CA ASN A 114 20.98 6.44 12.31
C ASN A 114 20.37 5.06 12.07
N TRP A 115 20.10 4.74 10.82
CA TRP A 115 19.70 3.42 10.34
C TRP A 115 20.09 3.26 8.87
N ASP A 116 20.11 2.05 8.35
CA ASP A 116 20.38 1.83 6.94
C ASP A 116 19.20 2.29 6.09
N SER A 117 19.49 2.82 4.90
CA SER A 117 18.44 3.18 3.94
C SER A 117 17.67 1.94 3.51
N THR A 118 16.34 2.03 3.52
CA THR A 118 15.46 0.92 3.13
C THR A 118 15.05 1.06 1.67
N PRO A 119 15.32 0.06 0.82
CA PRO A 119 14.88 0.11 -0.58
C PRO A 119 13.37 0.32 -0.70
N GLY A 120 12.96 1.28 -1.55
CA GLY A 120 11.55 1.63 -1.76
C GLY A 120 10.92 2.52 -0.69
N ALA A 121 11.65 2.87 0.38
CA ALA A 121 11.17 3.86 1.34
C ALA A 121 11.17 5.27 0.73
N LEU A 122 10.04 5.96 0.81
CA LEU A 122 9.90 7.37 0.43
C LEU A 122 10.22 8.30 1.60
N SER A 123 10.02 7.83 2.82
CA SER A 123 10.30 8.55 4.06
C SER A 123 10.37 7.56 5.23
N TYR A 124 10.71 8.07 6.38
CA TYR A 124 10.74 7.32 7.64
C TYR A 124 9.86 8.01 8.66
N ARG A 125 9.17 7.25 9.48
CA ARG A 125 8.50 7.75 10.67
C ARG A 125 9.34 7.39 11.87
N LEU A 126 9.86 8.39 12.56
CA LEU A 126 10.57 8.27 13.84
C LEU A 126 9.59 8.44 14.98
N ARG A 127 9.77 7.70 16.05
CA ARG A 127 9.24 8.06 17.37
C ARG A 127 10.35 7.97 18.42
N TYR A 128 10.36 8.92 19.33
CA TYR A 128 11.30 8.94 20.43
C TYR A 128 10.66 9.54 21.68
N ARG A 129 11.23 9.27 22.83
CA ARG A 129 10.79 9.83 24.10
C ARG A 129 11.87 9.73 25.14
N LYS A 130 11.82 10.57 26.16
CA LYS A 130 12.40 10.27 27.45
C LYS A 130 11.64 9.11 28.08
N SER A 131 12.32 8.14 28.68
CA SER A 131 11.68 6.96 29.27
C SER A 131 10.59 7.36 30.25
N GLY A 132 9.41 6.75 30.17
CA GLY A 132 8.24 7.06 30.98
C GLY A 132 7.39 8.26 30.53
N THR A 133 7.76 8.95 29.45
CA THR A 133 6.93 10.04 28.88
C THR A 133 6.18 9.59 27.60
N PRO A 134 5.19 10.34 27.13
CA PRO A 134 4.56 10.07 25.83
C PRO A 134 5.56 10.10 24.68
N TRP A 135 5.25 9.37 23.59
CA TRP A 135 6.04 9.37 22.37
C TRP A 135 5.90 10.69 21.60
N GLU A 136 7.04 11.23 21.18
CA GLU A 136 7.14 12.27 20.17
C GLU A 136 7.34 11.63 18.79
N PHE A 137 6.86 12.28 17.73
CA PHE A 137 6.88 11.73 16.38
C PHE A 137 7.46 12.73 15.39
N ASP A 138 8.27 12.22 14.46
CA ASP A 138 8.80 13.01 13.35
C ASP A 138 8.72 12.22 12.04
N THR A 139 8.73 12.95 10.92
CA THR A 139 8.78 12.38 9.56
C THR A 139 10.05 12.85 8.88
N LEU A 140 10.87 11.92 8.46
CA LEU A 140 12.21 12.16 7.95
C LEU A 140 12.33 11.62 6.52
N TYR A 141 13.09 12.34 5.70
CA TYR A 141 13.39 11.94 4.31
C TYR A 141 14.84 11.44 4.15
N THR A 142 15.55 11.36 5.25
CA THR A 142 16.91 10.84 5.38
C THR A 142 16.92 9.68 6.35
N ASN A 143 17.95 8.86 6.30
CA ASN A 143 18.16 7.73 7.20
C ASN A 143 18.98 8.11 8.48
N SER A 144 18.98 9.38 8.81
CA SER A 144 19.66 9.92 9.98
C SER A 144 18.98 11.20 10.47
N VAL A 145 19.05 11.47 11.76
CA VAL A 145 18.58 12.71 12.39
C VAL A 145 19.43 13.05 13.62
N ASN A 146 19.71 14.31 13.83
CA ASN A 146 20.31 14.81 15.06
C ASN A 146 19.22 15.38 15.97
N LEU A 147 18.93 14.71 17.08
CA LEU A 147 18.04 15.23 18.12
C LEU A 147 18.82 16.20 19.00
N THR A 148 18.19 17.34 19.33
CA THR A 148 18.75 18.40 20.19
C THR A 148 17.76 18.75 21.30
N GLY A 149 18.22 19.46 22.32
CA GLY A 149 17.38 19.87 23.45
C GLY A 149 17.06 18.69 24.41
N LEU A 150 17.86 17.63 24.36
CA LEU A 150 17.69 16.49 25.25
C LEU A 150 18.10 16.83 26.68
N GLN A 151 17.49 16.16 27.64
CA GLN A 151 17.83 16.30 29.07
C GLN A 151 19.02 15.40 29.41
N SER A 152 20.11 15.98 29.87
CA SER A 152 21.31 15.26 30.31
C SER A 152 21.01 14.22 31.39
N GLY A 153 21.67 13.06 31.28
CA GLY A 153 21.55 11.96 32.24
C GLY A 153 20.20 11.26 32.23
N SER A 154 19.37 11.48 31.20
CA SER A 154 18.07 10.83 31.03
C SER A 154 18.16 9.70 30.05
N LEU A 155 17.45 8.59 30.32
CA LEU A 155 17.28 7.48 29.38
C LEU A 155 16.28 7.89 28.31
N TYR A 156 16.65 7.78 27.03
CA TYR A 156 15.80 7.97 25.88
C TYR A 156 15.55 6.64 25.18
N GLU A 157 14.34 6.49 24.63
CA GLU A 157 13.88 5.35 23.84
C GLU A 157 13.48 5.84 22.47
N TRP A 158 13.76 5.09 21.41
CA TRP A 158 13.35 5.44 20.08
C TRP A 158 13.15 4.23 19.17
N GLN A 159 12.36 4.43 18.13
CA GLN A 159 12.08 3.46 17.09
C GLN A 159 11.85 4.19 15.76
N VAL A 160 12.10 3.50 14.67
CA VAL A 160 11.87 4.01 13.33
C VAL A 160 11.15 2.97 12.46
N LYS A 161 10.36 3.42 11.52
CA LYS A 161 9.75 2.58 10.48
C LYS A 161 9.83 3.24 9.13
N SER A 162 9.85 2.43 8.06
CA SER A 162 9.81 2.89 6.67
C SER A 162 8.39 3.19 6.23
N MET A 163 8.24 4.19 5.37
CA MET A 163 7.01 4.60 4.70
C MET A 163 7.22 4.44 3.20
N CYS A 164 6.59 3.47 2.54
CA CYS A 164 6.81 3.13 1.13
C CYS A 164 5.74 3.69 0.18
N ASN A 165 4.78 4.44 0.69
CA ASN A 165 3.87 5.26 -0.11
C ASN A 165 3.52 6.56 0.62
N ALA A 166 3.07 7.56 -0.16
CA ALA A 166 2.82 8.90 0.36
C ALA A 166 1.64 8.97 1.35
N ASN A 167 0.66 8.08 1.24
CA ASN A 167 -0.51 8.04 2.11
C ASN A 167 -0.32 7.22 3.40
N GLY A 168 0.87 6.63 3.60
CA GLY A 168 1.19 5.84 4.80
C GLY A 168 0.53 4.47 4.92
N LEU A 169 -0.24 4.04 3.94
CA LEU A 169 -0.94 2.74 3.94
C LEU A 169 0.00 1.55 3.68
N ASN A 170 1.18 1.80 3.11
CA ASN A 170 2.26 0.82 2.99
C ASN A 170 3.45 1.28 3.83
N SER A 171 3.46 0.86 5.08
CA SER A 171 4.56 1.11 6.02
C SER A 171 5.05 -0.19 6.64
N SER A 172 6.32 -0.22 7.05
CA SER A 172 6.85 -1.34 7.82
C SER A 172 6.29 -1.37 9.24
N VAL A 173 6.59 -2.42 9.98
CA VAL A 173 6.52 -2.39 11.44
C VAL A 173 7.62 -1.49 12.00
N TRP A 174 7.51 -1.10 13.27
CA TRP A 174 8.56 -0.38 13.98
C TRP A 174 9.78 -1.29 14.21
N THR A 175 10.99 -0.73 14.22
CA THR A 175 12.18 -1.43 14.73
C THR A 175 11.97 -1.85 16.19
N SER A 176 12.82 -2.75 16.70
CA SER A 176 12.97 -2.92 18.14
C SER A 176 13.31 -1.58 18.79
N THR A 177 12.92 -1.41 20.06
CA THR A 177 13.24 -0.19 20.80
C THR A 177 14.77 -0.10 21.01
N GLN A 178 15.32 1.03 20.60
CA GLN A 178 16.70 1.43 20.86
C GLN A 178 16.73 2.39 22.03
N THR A 179 17.84 2.42 22.76
CA THR A 179 18.03 3.30 23.91
C THR A 179 19.38 3.99 23.87
N PHE A 180 19.45 5.18 24.49
CA PHE A 180 20.69 5.90 24.79
C PHE A 180 20.48 6.77 26.04
N HIS A 181 21.56 7.17 26.69
CA HIS A 181 21.55 8.03 27.88
C HIS A 181 22.82 8.88 27.96
#